data_1854b82f5ba11a9ffb6afbc3b5ed4ad5
#
_entry.id   1854b82f5ba11a9ffb6afbc3b5ed4ad5
#
_cell.length_a   1.000
_cell.length_b   1.000
_cell.length_c   1.000
_cell.angle_alpha   90.00
_cell.angle_beta   90.00
_cell.angle_gamma   90.00
#
_symmetry.space_group_name_H-M   'P 1'
#
loop_
_entity.id
_entity.type
_entity.pdbx_description
1 polymer ?
#
loop_
_entity_poly.entity_id
_entity_poly.type
_entity_poly.pdbx_seq_one_letter_code
_entity_poly.pdbx_strand_id
1 'polypeptide(L)'
;MDLKKDFGLRLKELRSKKGITQYRLAELVEIDPKHMSHIETGRSFPKADLIEKFAKALDVNYTDLFRTEHLTERKQIIKQLNSYIAKSTDEELKLVYKIVKEIVV
;
A
#
# COMPACT_ATOMS: atom_id res chain seq x y z
N MET A 1 -3.29 6.22 -13.54
CA MET A 1 -3.26 6.89 -12.25
C MET A 1 -4.56 6.67 -11.51
N ASP A 2 -4.52 6.22 -10.27
CA ASP A 2 -5.71 5.91 -9.47
C ASP A 2 -5.52 6.48 -8.07
N LEU A 3 -6.08 7.66 -7.84
CA LEU A 3 -5.93 8.37 -6.57
C LEU A 3 -6.43 7.55 -5.38
N LYS A 4 -7.57 6.90 -5.51
CA LYS A 4 -8.15 6.13 -4.40
C LYS A 4 -7.25 4.96 -4.00
N LYS A 5 -6.75 4.22 -4.96
CA LYS A 5 -5.86 3.09 -4.71
C LYS A 5 -4.52 3.54 -4.18
N ASP A 6 -3.94 4.57 -4.75
CA ASP A 6 -2.63 5.08 -4.33
C ASP A 6 -2.70 5.65 -2.91
N PHE A 7 -3.76 6.39 -2.60
CA PHE A 7 -3.98 6.88 -1.24
C PHE A 7 -4.13 5.72 -0.25
N GLY A 8 -4.93 4.72 -0.60
CA GLY A 8 -5.13 3.55 0.26
C GLY A 8 -3.84 2.78 0.54
N LEU A 9 -3.00 2.58 -0.48
CA LEU A 9 -1.70 1.94 -0.33
C LEU A 9 -0.76 2.77 0.56
N ARG A 10 -0.75 4.08 0.36
CA ARG A 10 0.07 4.98 1.18
C ARG A 10 -0.37 4.96 2.64
N LEU A 11 -1.68 5.00 2.86
CA LEU A 11 -2.23 4.91 4.21
C LEU A 11 -1.81 3.62 4.91
N LYS A 12 -1.92 2.51 4.22
CA LYS A 12 -1.49 1.19 4.71
C LYS A 12 0.00 1.18 5.02
N GLU A 13 0.83 1.76 4.14
CA GLU A 13 2.27 1.87 4.33
C GLU A 13 2.60 2.63 5.62
N LEU A 14 2.02 3.80 5.81
CA LEU A 14 2.25 4.63 6.99
C LEU A 14 1.74 3.95 8.26
N ARG A 15 0.60 3.28 8.18
CA ARG A 15 0.05 2.51 9.29
C ARG A 15 0.99 1.38 9.69
N SER A 16 1.50 0.64 8.71
CA SER A 16 2.43 -0.47 8.95
C SER A 16 3.75 0.02 9.55
N LYS A 17 4.26 1.16 9.11
CA LYS A 17 5.47 1.77 9.68
C LYS A 17 5.25 2.17 11.13
N LYS A 18 4.05 2.61 11.48
CA LYS A 18 3.69 2.95 12.86
C LYS A 18 3.49 1.70 13.71
N GLY A 19 3.40 0.53 13.11
CA GLY A 19 3.24 -0.74 13.82
C GLY A 19 1.84 -0.98 14.36
N ILE A 20 0.82 -0.35 13.80
CA ILE A 20 -0.57 -0.55 14.25
C ILE A 20 -1.38 -1.32 13.23
N THR A 21 -2.40 -2.04 13.71
CA THR A 21 -3.30 -2.81 12.87
C THR A 21 -4.32 -1.90 12.19
N GLN A 22 -4.92 -2.41 11.13
CA GLN A 22 -6.04 -1.74 10.46
C GLN A 22 -7.19 -1.47 11.43
N TYR A 23 -7.51 -2.45 12.28
CA TYR A 23 -8.53 -2.33 13.30
C TYR A 23 -8.22 -1.19 14.29
N ARG A 24 -6.96 -1.11 14.74
CA ARG A 24 -6.55 -0.09 15.69
C ARG A 24 -6.64 1.32 15.09
N LEU A 25 -6.22 1.47 13.83
CA LEU A 25 -6.33 2.77 13.16
C LEU A 25 -7.80 3.18 13.00
N ALA A 26 -8.66 2.24 12.61
CA ALA A 26 -10.10 2.49 12.52
C ALA A 26 -10.66 2.99 13.85
N GLU A 27 -10.25 2.36 14.95
CA GLU A 27 -10.66 2.76 16.29
C GLU A 27 -10.18 4.18 16.65
N LEU A 28 -8.93 4.49 16.33
CA LEU A 28 -8.34 5.81 16.62
C LEU A 28 -9.04 6.95 15.87
N VAL A 29 -9.49 6.70 14.65
CA VAL A 29 -10.17 7.71 13.82
C VAL A 29 -11.70 7.57 13.86
N GLU A 30 -12.19 6.67 14.70
CA GLU A 30 -13.64 6.48 14.97
C GLU A 30 -14.44 6.11 13.73
N ILE A 31 -13.94 5.17 12.93
CA ILE A 31 -14.68 4.62 11.81
C ILE A 31 -14.80 3.10 11.94
N ASP A 32 -15.78 2.55 11.24
CA ASP A 32 -16.03 1.13 11.14
C ASP A 32 -14.83 0.42 10.49
N PRO A 33 -14.40 -0.75 10.98
CA PRO A 33 -13.30 -1.52 10.34
C PRO A 33 -13.54 -1.83 8.88
N LYS A 34 -14.78 -2.05 8.47
CA LYS A 34 -15.13 -2.27 7.07
C LYS A 34 -14.87 -1.03 6.22
N HIS A 35 -15.22 0.15 6.72
CA HIS A 35 -14.93 1.42 6.06
C HIS A 35 -13.42 1.62 5.93
N MET A 36 -12.67 1.32 6.98
CA MET A 36 -11.21 1.37 6.96
C MET A 36 -10.64 0.49 5.84
N SER A 37 -11.12 -0.74 5.75
CA SER A 37 -10.70 -1.68 4.71
C SER A 37 -11.01 -1.15 3.30
N HIS A 38 -12.18 -0.55 3.11
CA HIS A 38 -12.57 0.03 1.82
C HIS A 38 -11.66 1.20 1.42
N ILE A 39 -11.20 1.99 2.38
CA ILE A 39 -10.26 3.09 2.11
C ILE A 39 -8.89 2.52 1.70
N GLU A 40 -8.36 1.56 2.44
CA GLU A 40 -7.04 0.99 2.14
C GLU A 40 -7.01 0.22 0.82
N THR A 41 -8.13 -0.34 0.40
CA THR A 41 -8.23 -1.07 -0.88
C THR A 41 -8.64 -0.19 -2.07
N GLY A 42 -8.90 1.09 -1.83
CA GLY A 42 -9.25 2.03 -2.89
C GLY A 42 -10.69 1.99 -3.34
N ARG A 43 -11.58 1.35 -2.56
CA ARG A 43 -13.01 1.32 -2.86
C ARG A 43 -13.72 2.61 -2.48
N SER A 44 -13.23 3.30 -1.47
CA SER A 44 -13.76 4.59 -1.06
C SER A 44 -12.63 5.57 -0.75
N PHE A 45 -12.95 6.86 -0.82
CA PHE A 45 -12.01 7.93 -0.51
C PHE A 45 -12.52 8.70 0.71
N PRO A 46 -11.67 9.01 1.69
CA PRO A 46 -12.09 9.70 2.89
C PRO A 46 -12.40 11.19 2.61
N LYS A 47 -13.32 11.74 3.38
CA LYS A 47 -13.58 13.18 3.39
C LYS A 47 -12.43 13.90 4.10
N ALA A 48 -12.36 15.22 3.89
CA ALA A 48 -11.26 16.04 4.40
C ALA A 48 -11.03 15.90 5.91
N ASP A 49 -12.08 15.88 6.70
CA ASP A 49 -11.97 15.75 8.15
C ASP A 49 -11.38 14.40 8.57
N LEU A 50 -11.70 13.33 7.85
CA LEU A 50 -11.13 12.00 8.11
C LEU A 50 -9.66 11.95 7.73
N ILE A 51 -9.27 12.62 6.64
CA ILE A 51 -7.87 12.75 6.23
C ILE A 51 -7.06 13.41 7.34
N GLU A 52 -7.57 14.48 7.94
CA GLU A 52 -6.94 15.14 9.07
C GLU A 52 -6.80 14.21 10.27
N LYS A 53 -7.82 13.41 10.56
CA LYS A 53 -7.77 12.42 11.65
C LYS A 53 -6.71 11.35 11.40
N PHE A 54 -6.58 10.87 10.17
CA PHE A 54 -5.53 9.92 9.81
C PHE A 54 -4.14 10.54 10.05
N ALA A 55 -3.92 11.76 9.59
CA ALA A 55 -2.65 12.43 9.76
C ALA A 55 -2.29 12.55 11.24
N LYS A 56 -3.25 12.94 12.06
CA LYS A 56 -3.07 13.08 13.50
C LYS A 56 -2.78 11.73 14.17
N ALA A 57 -3.56 10.70 13.84
CA ALA A 57 -3.39 9.37 14.41
C ALA A 57 -2.05 8.74 14.04
N LEU A 58 -1.55 9.01 12.84
CA LEU A 58 -0.29 8.48 12.35
C LEU A 58 0.90 9.40 12.64
N ASP A 59 0.65 10.56 13.23
CA ASP A 59 1.67 11.56 13.55
C ASP A 59 2.47 11.98 12.31
N VAL A 60 1.77 12.30 11.23
CA VAL A 60 2.35 12.79 9.98
C VAL A 60 1.59 14.02 9.51
N ASN A 61 2.18 14.77 8.57
CA ASN A 61 1.46 15.85 7.90
C ASN A 61 0.47 15.23 6.91
N TYR A 62 -0.68 15.90 6.70
CA TYR A 62 -1.64 15.37 5.72
C TYR A 62 -1.03 15.26 4.31
N THR A 63 -0.03 16.09 3.97
CA THR A 63 0.69 15.99 2.70
C THR A 63 1.44 14.68 2.55
N ASP A 64 1.91 14.09 3.65
CA ASP A 64 2.59 12.80 3.62
C ASP A 64 1.67 11.68 3.13
N LEU A 65 0.36 11.80 3.37
CA LEU A 65 -0.63 10.84 2.92
C LEU A 65 -0.79 10.80 1.39
N PHE A 66 -0.31 11.84 0.70
CA PHE A 66 -0.38 11.95 -0.75
C PHE A 66 0.96 11.73 -1.46
N ARG A 67 1.99 11.33 -0.73
CA ARG A 67 3.29 10.98 -1.32
C ARG A 67 3.25 9.55 -1.83
N THR A 68 2.99 9.40 -3.10
CA THR A 68 2.75 8.10 -3.73
C THR A 68 3.69 7.79 -4.90
N GLU A 69 4.64 8.67 -5.22
CA GLU A 69 5.57 8.47 -6.35
C GLU A 69 6.32 7.14 -6.24
N HIS A 70 6.84 6.82 -5.06
CA HIS A 70 7.57 5.57 -4.84
C HIS A 70 6.69 4.33 -4.99
N LEU A 71 5.39 4.44 -4.67
CA LEU A 71 4.43 3.35 -4.84
C LEU A 71 4.15 3.10 -6.32
N THR A 72 4.06 4.18 -7.11
CA THR A 72 3.88 4.10 -8.56
C THR A 72 5.08 3.40 -9.20
N GLU A 73 6.30 3.79 -8.82
CA GLU A 73 7.52 3.15 -9.29
C GLU A 73 7.53 1.67 -8.95
N ARG A 74 7.17 1.32 -7.72
CA ARG A 74 7.09 -0.07 -7.29
C ARG A 74 6.10 -0.87 -8.12
N LYS A 75 4.92 -0.32 -8.40
CA LYS A 75 3.91 -0.96 -9.26
C LYS A 75 4.44 -1.23 -10.66
N GLN A 76 5.18 -0.28 -11.23
CA GLN A 76 5.81 -0.42 -12.54
C GLN A 76 6.81 -1.57 -12.54
N ILE A 77 7.67 -1.65 -11.54
CA ILE A 77 8.66 -2.72 -11.40
C ILE A 77 7.96 -4.08 -11.28
N ILE A 78 6.95 -4.18 -10.45
CA ILE A 78 6.18 -5.42 -10.28
C ILE A 78 5.53 -5.85 -11.60
N LYS A 79 4.94 -4.91 -12.31
CA LYS A 79 4.32 -5.17 -13.61
C LYS A 79 5.33 -5.70 -14.63
N GLN A 80 6.51 -5.09 -14.70
CA GLN A 80 7.58 -5.53 -15.60
C GLN A 80 8.09 -6.92 -15.21
N LEU A 81 8.32 -7.15 -13.92
CA LEU A 81 8.74 -8.46 -13.42
C LEU A 81 7.73 -9.55 -13.78
N ASN A 82 6.45 -9.29 -13.59
CA ASN A 82 5.40 -10.26 -13.95
C ASN A 82 5.41 -10.56 -15.44
N SER A 83 5.68 -9.56 -16.28
CA SER A 83 5.79 -9.75 -17.73
C SER A 83 6.97 -10.65 -18.08
N TYR A 84 8.14 -10.45 -17.46
CA TYR A 84 9.32 -11.29 -17.68
C TYR A 84 9.06 -12.73 -17.20
N ILE A 85 8.46 -12.89 -16.04
CA ILE A 85 8.12 -14.20 -15.48
C ILE A 85 7.18 -14.96 -16.43
N ALA A 86 6.17 -14.29 -16.96
CA ALA A 86 5.21 -14.92 -17.87
C ALA A 86 5.85 -15.39 -19.18
N LYS A 87 6.94 -14.76 -19.62
CA LYS A 87 7.68 -15.10 -20.83
C LYS A 87 8.81 -16.10 -20.60
N SER A 88 9.13 -16.40 -19.35
CA SER A 88 10.24 -17.27 -18.99
C SER A 88 9.94 -18.74 -19.30
N THR A 89 10.98 -19.48 -19.64
CA THR A 89 10.90 -20.94 -19.72
C THR A 89 10.84 -21.52 -18.30
N ASP A 90 10.46 -22.79 -18.16
CA ASP A 90 10.41 -23.45 -16.86
C ASP A 90 11.78 -23.44 -16.16
N GLU A 91 12.85 -23.63 -16.94
CA GLU A 91 14.23 -23.62 -16.39
C GLU A 91 14.62 -22.23 -15.91
N GLU A 92 14.33 -21.21 -16.71
CA GLU A 92 14.58 -19.81 -16.34
C GLU A 92 13.78 -19.44 -15.11
N LEU A 93 12.53 -19.85 -15.02
CA LEU A 93 11.66 -19.55 -13.88
C LEU A 93 12.21 -20.16 -12.59
N LYS A 94 12.71 -21.38 -12.64
CA LYS A 94 13.34 -22.04 -11.47
C LYS A 94 14.56 -21.28 -11.00
N LEU A 95 15.38 -20.78 -11.93
CA LEU A 95 16.56 -19.98 -11.59
C LEU A 95 16.17 -18.67 -10.94
N VAL A 96 15.20 -17.96 -11.51
CA VAL A 96 14.68 -16.69 -10.97
C VAL A 96 14.12 -16.90 -9.57
N TYR A 97 13.37 -17.98 -9.37
CA TYR A 97 12.81 -18.33 -8.06
C TYR A 97 13.91 -18.49 -7.00
N LYS A 98 14.98 -19.19 -7.34
CA LYS A 98 16.10 -19.39 -6.42
C LYS A 98 16.77 -18.07 -6.04
N ILE A 99 17.02 -17.22 -7.04
CA ILE A 99 17.67 -15.92 -6.82
C ILE A 99 16.80 -15.02 -5.94
N VAL A 100 15.53 -14.92 -6.26
CA VAL A 100 14.59 -14.07 -5.51
C VAL A 100 14.49 -14.55 -4.06
N LYS A 101 14.42 -15.85 -3.86
CA LYS A 101 14.37 -16.44 -2.51
C LYS A 101 15.58 -16.04 -1.68
N GLU A 102 16.77 -16.02 -2.27
CA GLU A 102 18.00 -15.61 -1.57
C GLU A 102 18.02 -14.13 -1.21
N ILE A 103 17.38 -13.29 -2.02
CA ILE A 103 17.37 -11.83 -1.81
C ILE A 103 16.31 -11.42 -0.77
N VAL A 104 15.13 -12.02 -0.82
CA VAL A 104 13.95 -11.55 -0.09
C VAL A 104 13.74 -12.27 1.24
N VAL A 105 14.25 -13.47 1.37
CA VAL A 105 14.11 -14.28 2.59
C VAL A 105 15.35 -14.16 3.51
#